data_5cd4aaa071243124631988443a6d738e
#
_entry.id   5cd4aaa071243124631988443a6d738e
#
_cell.length_a   1.000
_cell.length_b   1.000
_cell.length_c   1.000
_cell.angle_alpha   90.00
_cell.angle_beta   90.00
_cell.angle_gamma   90.00
#
_symmetry.space_group_name_H-M   'P 1'
#
loop_
_entity.id
_entity.type
_entity.pdbx_description
1 polymer ?
#
loop_
_entity_poly.entity_id
_entity_poly.type
_entity_poly.pdbx_seq_one_letter_code
_entity_poly.pdbx_strand_id
1 'polypeptide(L)'
;MKDGSGRLVNRNNYVNMTSNTTLKVRLSMLSFLEFAIWGSYLVSMGMFLAAVGLGDKVYLFYMVQGLVSLVMPALIGIVADRWIPAQKTLSLCHFISGLLMCAVGVYAWSSLPPNWTSLTPDQLAGTVGFGTIFTLYTISVAFYMPTIGLCNSVAFNALEKSGLDTVKDFPPIRVFGTVGFIVAELLINFIHIGGVSIQGSFTQFLTSALFSLVMAFYSLNMPVCPVNKGKGGTLSEALGLNAFKLFRQKKMAIFFIFSMLLGVSLQITNGYGTMYIEQFKNITEYAQGFLNGWFASNPTFLISISQCSEAICILAIPFCLKRFGIKGVMMMAMFAWVLRFGLLGIGDTNMPGIFCLVLSCIVYGVAFDFFNVSGGIYVDRQTEPKLRSSAQGLFMMMTNGVGASLGTYIAGEYVINKLVFSVPASEPVARLSGWQESWLIFAAYGLVVFVAFFFIFKAPKDDISTAVDAEENAADPVNADV
;
A
#
# COMPACT_ATOMS: atom_id res chain seq x y z
N MET A 1 16.18 8.90 -42.58
CA MET A 1 16.54 7.49 -42.35
C MET A 1 15.41 6.62 -42.87
N LYS A 2 15.69 5.48 -43.46
CA LYS A 2 14.67 4.51 -43.84
C LYS A 2 14.54 3.49 -42.70
N ASP A 3 13.31 3.13 -42.32
CA ASP A 3 13.08 2.00 -41.41
C ASP A 3 13.39 0.66 -42.09
N GLY A 4 13.39 -0.44 -41.35
CA GLY A 4 13.67 -1.78 -41.89
C GLY A 4 12.67 -2.24 -42.96
N SER A 5 11.62 -1.46 -43.27
CA SER A 5 10.65 -1.69 -44.35
C SER A 5 10.85 -0.73 -45.54
N GLY A 6 11.91 0.11 -45.53
CA GLY A 6 12.24 1.02 -46.63
C GLY A 6 11.42 2.34 -46.64
N ARG A 7 10.57 2.61 -45.66
CA ARG A 7 9.81 3.86 -45.55
C ARG A 7 10.66 4.99 -44.97
N LEU A 8 10.55 6.17 -45.54
CA LEU A 8 11.16 7.41 -45.01
C LEU A 8 10.49 7.80 -43.69
N VAL A 9 11.18 7.57 -42.56
CA VAL A 9 10.73 8.08 -41.26
C VAL A 9 11.08 9.57 -41.18
N ASN A 10 10.10 10.42 -40.99
CA ASN A 10 10.28 11.86 -40.85
C ASN A 10 11.15 12.12 -39.60
N ARG A 11 12.21 12.92 -39.74
CA ARG A 11 13.16 13.24 -38.66
C ARG A 11 12.46 13.80 -37.40
N ASN A 12 11.36 14.54 -37.59
CA ASN A 12 10.55 15.05 -36.49
C ASN A 12 9.83 13.94 -35.70
N ASN A 13 9.34 12.89 -36.38
CA ASN A 13 8.72 11.74 -35.71
C ASN A 13 9.74 10.94 -34.88
N TYR A 14 10.97 10.82 -35.38
CA TYR A 14 12.06 10.12 -34.64
C TYR A 14 12.48 10.89 -33.40
N VAL A 15 12.61 12.22 -33.49
CA VAL A 15 12.90 13.11 -32.35
C VAL A 15 11.79 13.07 -31.32
N ASN A 16 10.51 13.08 -31.75
CA ASN A 16 9.35 12.97 -30.84
C ASN A 16 9.27 11.60 -30.17
N MET A 17 9.50 10.50 -30.88
CA MET A 17 9.52 9.15 -30.30
C MET A 17 10.62 8.99 -29.23
N THR A 18 11.82 9.48 -29.47
CA THR A 18 12.96 9.43 -28.52
C THR A 18 12.65 10.28 -27.28
N SER A 19 12.04 11.45 -27.48
CA SER A 19 11.57 12.34 -26.39
C SER A 19 10.50 11.65 -25.54
N ASN A 20 9.52 11.00 -26.16
CA ASN A 20 8.42 10.32 -25.44
C ASN A 20 8.91 9.10 -24.66
N THR A 21 9.83 8.29 -25.21
CA THR A 21 10.44 7.17 -24.49
C THR A 21 11.24 7.65 -23.28
N THR A 22 12.04 8.68 -23.46
CA THR A 22 12.80 9.30 -22.35
C THR A 22 11.89 9.83 -21.26
N LEU A 23 10.76 10.45 -21.61
CA LEU A 23 9.76 10.91 -20.65
C LEU A 23 9.16 9.74 -19.87
N LYS A 24 8.73 8.66 -20.55
CA LYS A 24 8.17 7.47 -19.89
C LYS A 24 9.17 6.84 -18.92
N VAL A 25 10.44 6.71 -19.29
CA VAL A 25 11.50 6.20 -18.40
C VAL A 25 11.65 7.09 -17.17
N ARG A 26 11.64 8.42 -17.34
CA ARG A 26 11.73 9.38 -16.22
C ARG A 26 10.54 9.28 -15.29
N LEU A 27 9.33 9.13 -15.82
CA LEU A 27 8.11 8.95 -15.01
C LEU A 27 8.08 7.58 -14.34
N SER A 28 8.59 6.53 -14.97
CA SER A 28 8.75 5.21 -14.36
C SER A 28 9.73 5.24 -13.19
N MET A 29 10.85 5.96 -13.31
CA MET A 29 11.78 6.17 -12.20
C MET A 29 11.15 7.01 -11.07
N LEU A 30 10.32 7.99 -11.39
CA LEU A 30 9.57 8.76 -10.41
C LEU A 30 8.64 7.85 -9.60
N SER A 31 7.85 6.99 -10.27
CA SER A 31 6.99 5.99 -9.62
C SER A 31 7.82 4.99 -8.80
N PHE A 32 8.94 4.51 -9.32
CA PHE A 32 9.84 3.60 -8.63
C PHE A 32 10.32 4.19 -7.29
N LEU A 33 10.86 5.39 -7.31
CA LEU A 33 11.36 6.07 -6.11
C LEU A 33 10.26 6.33 -5.09
N GLU A 34 9.07 6.77 -5.54
CA GLU A 34 7.91 7.01 -4.67
C GLU A 34 7.60 5.82 -3.78
N PHE A 35 7.51 4.63 -4.38
CA PHE A 35 7.16 3.42 -3.65
C PHE A 35 8.36 2.72 -2.99
N ALA A 36 9.58 2.93 -3.47
CA ALA A 36 10.79 2.46 -2.80
C ALA A 36 10.97 3.10 -1.41
N ILE A 37 10.59 4.37 -1.25
CA ILE A 37 10.56 5.05 0.05
C ILE A 37 9.70 4.27 1.03
N TRP A 38 8.50 3.90 0.63
CA TRP A 38 7.53 3.20 1.48
C TRP A 38 7.93 1.75 1.75
N GLY A 39 8.36 1.03 0.71
CA GLY A 39 8.85 -0.36 0.79
C GLY A 39 10.07 -0.51 1.72
N SER A 40 10.84 0.56 1.92
CA SER A 40 12.02 0.54 2.80
C SER A 40 11.70 0.38 4.30
N TYR A 41 10.45 0.63 4.74
CA TYR A 41 10.13 0.54 6.17
C TYR A 41 8.73 -0.01 6.47
N LEU A 42 7.77 0.07 5.54
CA LEU A 42 6.36 -0.17 5.85
C LEU A 42 6.13 -1.54 6.50
N VAL A 43 6.65 -2.61 5.92
CA VAL A 43 6.40 -3.97 6.40
C VAL A 43 7.37 -4.39 7.52
N SER A 44 8.50 -3.71 7.68
CA SER A 44 9.58 -4.09 8.60
C SER A 44 9.64 -3.24 9.87
N MET A 45 8.99 -2.07 9.87
CA MET A 45 9.01 -1.15 11.02
C MET A 45 8.54 -1.81 12.32
N GLY A 46 7.52 -2.67 12.23
CA GLY A 46 7.00 -3.39 13.39
C GLY A 46 8.06 -4.25 14.07
N MET A 47 8.92 -4.94 13.32
CA MET A 47 10.02 -5.74 13.88
C MET A 47 10.99 -4.88 14.69
N PHE A 48 11.44 -3.76 14.13
CA PHE A 48 12.33 -2.83 14.85
C PHE A 48 11.66 -2.27 16.12
N LEU A 49 10.41 -1.82 16.03
CA LEU A 49 9.68 -1.31 17.20
C LEU A 49 9.52 -2.36 18.29
N ALA A 50 9.25 -3.62 17.93
CA ALA A 50 9.19 -4.71 18.89
C ALA A 50 10.57 -5.00 19.50
N ALA A 51 11.63 -4.99 18.70
CA ALA A 51 13.00 -5.23 19.18
C ALA A 51 13.45 -4.19 20.22
N VAL A 52 12.99 -2.93 20.12
CA VAL A 52 13.32 -1.85 21.07
C VAL A 52 12.30 -1.68 22.19
N GLY A 53 11.41 -2.65 22.41
CA GLY A 53 10.45 -2.64 23.51
C GLY A 53 9.20 -1.79 23.25
N LEU A 54 8.91 -1.40 21.99
CA LEU A 54 7.73 -0.65 21.58
C LEU A 54 6.70 -1.51 20.81
N GLY A 55 6.76 -2.84 20.98
CA GLY A 55 5.88 -3.78 20.26
C GLY A 55 4.39 -3.53 20.54
N ASP A 56 4.04 -3.21 21.76
CA ASP A 56 2.70 -2.87 22.21
C ASP A 56 2.16 -1.54 21.61
N LYS A 57 3.01 -0.72 20.99
CA LYS A 57 2.66 0.57 20.37
C LYS A 57 2.65 0.54 18.85
N VAL A 58 3.00 -0.58 18.21
CA VAL A 58 3.11 -0.72 16.74
C VAL A 58 1.85 -0.25 16.04
N TYR A 59 0.67 -0.62 16.55
CA TYR A 59 -0.61 -0.24 15.95
C TYR A 59 -0.79 1.28 15.80
N LEU A 60 -0.22 2.09 16.70
CA LEU A 60 -0.33 3.55 16.62
C LEU A 60 0.38 4.11 15.39
N PHE A 61 1.53 3.56 15.02
CA PHE A 61 2.29 3.98 13.84
C PHE A 61 1.53 3.69 12.53
N TYR A 62 0.85 2.55 12.44
CA TYR A 62 0.04 2.21 11.26
C TYR A 62 -1.32 2.92 11.26
N MET A 63 -1.92 3.11 12.43
CA MET A 63 -3.15 3.88 12.56
C MET A 63 -2.97 5.34 12.11
N VAL A 64 -1.87 5.98 12.49
CA VAL A 64 -1.63 7.39 12.13
C VAL A 64 -1.45 7.59 10.64
N GLN A 65 -0.90 6.61 9.89
CA GLN A 65 -0.85 6.67 8.42
C GLN A 65 -2.25 6.81 7.81
N GLY A 66 -3.21 6.01 8.28
CA GLY A 66 -4.60 6.13 7.85
C GLY A 66 -5.20 7.48 8.20
N LEU A 67 -5.00 7.95 9.44
CA LEU A 67 -5.54 9.24 9.91
C LEU A 67 -5.00 10.42 9.11
N VAL A 68 -3.70 10.51 8.89
CA VAL A 68 -3.11 11.60 8.10
C VAL A 68 -3.53 11.54 6.63
N SER A 69 -3.77 10.34 6.10
CA SER A 69 -4.26 10.14 4.73
C SER A 69 -5.69 10.66 4.51
N LEU A 70 -6.46 10.88 5.57
CA LEU A 70 -7.79 11.47 5.46
C LEU A 70 -7.76 12.97 5.13
N VAL A 71 -6.76 13.69 5.61
CA VAL A 71 -6.75 15.17 5.60
C VAL A 71 -5.61 15.74 4.76
N MET A 72 -4.40 15.21 4.92
CA MET A 72 -3.19 15.79 4.35
C MET A 72 -3.15 15.82 2.81
N PRO A 73 -3.64 14.80 2.08
CA PRO A 73 -3.68 14.86 0.62
C PRO A 73 -4.53 16.02 0.09
N ALA A 74 -5.66 16.32 0.73
CA ALA A 74 -6.51 17.44 0.35
C ALA A 74 -5.83 18.79 0.63
N LEU A 75 -5.19 18.96 1.78
CA LEU A 75 -4.48 20.19 2.15
C LEU A 75 -3.32 20.46 1.19
N ILE A 76 -2.47 19.47 0.95
CA ILE A 76 -1.30 19.59 0.09
C ILE A 76 -1.73 19.71 -1.39
N GLY A 77 -2.82 19.04 -1.80
CA GLY A 77 -3.43 19.21 -3.12
C GLY A 77 -3.84 20.66 -3.39
N ILE A 78 -4.49 21.32 -2.41
CA ILE A 78 -4.82 22.76 -2.54
C ILE A 78 -3.56 23.61 -2.71
N VAL A 79 -2.48 23.30 -2.00
CA VAL A 79 -1.20 24.01 -2.15
C VAL A 79 -0.63 23.84 -3.57
N ALA A 80 -0.68 22.60 -4.08
CA ALA A 80 -0.19 22.27 -5.42
C ALA A 80 -1.01 22.93 -6.53
N ASP A 81 -2.33 22.99 -6.35
CA ASP A 81 -3.23 23.54 -7.36
C ASP A 81 -3.21 25.08 -7.43
N ARG A 82 -3.00 25.75 -6.29
CA ARG A 82 -3.16 27.21 -6.20
C ARG A 82 -1.86 28.00 -6.13
N TRP A 83 -0.84 27.47 -5.46
CA TRP A 83 0.31 28.27 -5.06
C TRP A 83 1.66 27.77 -5.60
N ILE A 84 1.91 26.49 -5.51
CA ILE A 84 3.20 25.89 -5.85
C ILE A 84 2.98 24.77 -6.88
N PRO A 85 3.65 24.77 -8.03
CA PRO A 85 3.51 23.71 -9.03
C PRO A 85 3.70 22.32 -8.43
N ALA A 86 2.89 21.33 -8.85
CA ALA A 86 2.82 20.00 -8.25
C ALA A 86 4.18 19.31 -8.11
N GLN A 87 5.09 19.41 -9.11
CA GLN A 87 6.43 18.83 -9.04
C GLN A 87 7.31 19.49 -7.95
N LYS A 88 7.11 20.79 -7.67
CA LYS A 88 7.84 21.49 -6.60
C LYS A 88 7.23 21.17 -5.22
N THR A 89 5.91 21.05 -5.15
CA THR A 89 5.22 20.60 -3.93
C THR A 89 5.65 19.17 -3.58
N LEU A 90 5.71 18.28 -4.56
CA LEU A 90 6.23 16.92 -4.43
C LEU A 90 7.66 16.92 -3.87
N SER A 91 8.55 17.74 -4.45
CA SER A 91 9.93 17.92 -3.97
C SER A 91 9.98 18.38 -2.51
N LEU A 92 9.22 19.40 -2.17
CA LEU A 92 9.20 19.96 -0.81
C LEU A 92 8.67 18.93 0.21
N CYS A 93 7.60 18.21 -0.12
CA CYS A 93 7.04 17.18 0.74
C CYS A 93 8.06 16.06 0.99
N HIS A 94 8.73 15.56 -0.06
CA HIS A 94 9.78 14.55 0.09
C HIS A 94 11.00 15.05 0.85
N PHE A 95 11.39 16.30 0.66
CA PHE A 95 12.49 16.89 1.41
C PHE A 95 12.20 16.94 2.90
N ILE A 96 11.01 17.44 3.29
CA ILE A 96 10.59 17.52 4.70
C ILE A 96 10.44 16.10 5.28
N SER A 97 9.72 15.21 4.57
CA SER A 97 9.51 13.83 5.01
C SER A 97 10.83 13.08 5.16
N GLY A 98 11.77 13.24 4.19
CA GLY A 98 13.08 12.61 4.23
C GLY A 98 13.94 13.10 5.40
N LEU A 99 13.96 14.41 5.68
CA LEU A 99 14.68 14.96 6.84
C LEU A 99 14.10 14.42 8.17
N LEU A 100 12.78 14.35 8.27
CA LEU A 100 12.14 13.84 9.48
C LEU A 100 12.34 12.34 9.65
N MET A 101 12.31 11.56 8.55
CA MET A 101 12.60 10.12 8.59
C MET A 101 14.09 9.88 8.92
N CYS A 102 14.99 10.73 8.44
CA CYS A 102 16.38 10.73 8.86
C CYS A 102 16.50 11.00 10.38
N ALA A 103 15.76 11.99 10.88
CA ALA A 103 15.73 12.30 12.31
C ALA A 103 15.19 11.12 13.14
N VAL A 104 14.18 10.37 12.64
CA VAL A 104 13.70 9.13 13.27
C VAL A 104 14.85 8.12 13.39
N GLY A 105 15.57 7.86 12.30
CA GLY A 105 16.67 6.89 12.28
C GLY A 105 17.84 7.31 13.18
N VAL A 106 18.24 8.59 13.13
CA VAL A 106 19.34 9.15 13.96
C VAL A 106 18.95 9.16 15.44
N TYR A 107 17.71 9.54 15.76
CA TYR A 107 17.21 9.49 17.14
C TYR A 107 17.24 8.06 17.69
N ALA A 108 16.73 7.09 16.93
CA ALA A 108 16.76 5.70 17.33
C ALA A 108 18.20 5.21 17.51
N TRP A 109 19.11 5.53 16.59
CA TRP A 109 20.54 5.19 16.70
C TRP A 109 21.17 5.78 17.96
N SER A 110 20.96 7.07 18.23
CA SER A 110 21.55 7.75 19.37
C SER A 110 21.00 7.32 20.73
N SER A 111 19.81 6.73 20.75
CA SER A 111 19.11 6.26 21.94
C SER A 111 19.49 4.83 22.32
N LEU A 112 20.02 4.04 21.38
CA LEU A 112 20.36 2.63 21.57
C LEU A 112 21.79 2.46 22.08
N PRO A 113 22.03 1.54 23.04
CA PRO A 113 23.38 1.20 23.45
C PRO A 113 24.14 0.45 22.33
N PRO A 114 25.49 0.51 22.28
CA PRO A 114 26.27 -0.13 21.22
C PRO A 114 26.02 -1.63 21.03
N ASN A 115 25.65 -2.33 22.09
CA ASN A 115 25.37 -3.77 22.11
C ASN A 115 23.86 -4.10 22.04
N TRP A 116 23.01 -3.16 21.55
CA TRP A 116 21.55 -3.31 21.56
C TRP A 116 21.05 -4.61 20.90
N THR A 117 21.77 -5.15 19.93
CA THR A 117 21.41 -6.37 19.21
C THR A 117 21.52 -7.65 20.04
N SER A 118 22.23 -7.60 21.16
CA SER A 118 22.37 -8.71 22.11
C SER A 118 21.43 -8.58 23.32
N LEU A 119 20.68 -7.49 23.41
CA LEU A 119 19.74 -7.21 24.49
C LEU A 119 18.33 -7.66 24.13
N THR A 120 17.57 -8.04 25.14
CA THR A 120 16.15 -8.39 24.95
C THR A 120 15.29 -7.14 24.84
N PRO A 121 14.09 -7.22 24.21
CA PRO A 121 13.16 -6.09 24.15
C PRO A 121 12.83 -5.47 25.51
N ASP A 122 12.74 -6.30 26.56
CA ASP A 122 12.46 -5.83 27.92
C ASP A 122 13.62 -5.00 28.50
N GLN A 123 14.88 -5.36 28.15
CA GLN A 123 16.07 -4.59 28.55
C GLN A 123 16.23 -3.28 27.75
N LEU A 124 15.68 -3.22 26.55
CA LEU A 124 15.68 -2.01 25.71
C LEU A 124 14.46 -1.12 25.94
N ALA A 125 13.46 -1.60 26.69
CA ALA A 125 12.26 -0.82 26.98
C ALA A 125 12.60 0.53 27.61
N GLY A 126 12.09 1.60 27.03
CA GLY A 126 12.34 2.97 27.48
C GLY A 126 13.63 3.63 26.96
N THR A 127 14.55 2.89 26.30
CA THR A 127 15.74 3.49 25.68
C THR A 127 15.35 4.40 24.51
N VAL A 128 14.46 3.94 23.63
CA VAL A 128 13.88 4.74 22.56
C VAL A 128 12.55 5.32 23.06
N GLY A 129 12.52 6.63 23.28
CA GLY A 129 11.33 7.33 23.80
C GLY A 129 10.19 7.33 22.76
N PHE A 130 9.07 6.67 23.09
CA PHE A 130 7.89 6.57 22.23
C PHE A 130 7.41 7.94 21.70
N GLY A 131 7.25 8.93 22.60
CA GLY A 131 6.73 10.26 22.23
C GLY A 131 7.54 10.94 21.13
N THR A 132 8.86 10.87 21.20
CA THR A 132 9.76 11.50 20.23
C THR A 132 9.71 10.78 18.89
N ILE A 133 9.91 9.44 18.88
CA ILE A 133 9.91 8.67 17.63
C ILE A 133 8.56 8.73 16.93
N PHE A 134 7.46 8.63 17.68
CA PHE A 134 6.10 8.70 17.15
C PHE A 134 5.77 10.08 16.57
N THR A 135 6.18 11.17 17.22
CA THR A 135 5.95 12.53 16.72
C THR A 135 6.73 12.79 15.42
N LEU A 136 8.03 12.47 15.39
CA LEU A 136 8.85 12.63 14.19
C LEU A 136 8.29 11.81 13.02
N TYR A 137 7.92 10.56 13.29
CA TYR A 137 7.32 9.67 12.31
C TYR A 137 5.97 10.21 11.79
N THR A 138 5.08 10.65 12.69
CA THR A 138 3.76 11.19 12.33
C THR A 138 3.88 12.39 11.40
N ILE A 139 4.77 13.34 11.71
CA ILE A 139 4.97 14.51 10.84
C ILE A 139 5.60 14.08 9.50
N SER A 140 6.57 13.15 9.51
CA SER A 140 7.15 12.62 8.27
C SER A 140 6.08 12.03 7.36
N VAL A 141 5.24 11.15 7.90
CA VAL A 141 4.16 10.48 7.16
C VAL A 141 3.07 11.47 6.71
N ALA A 142 2.80 12.52 7.48
CA ALA A 142 1.86 13.57 7.10
C ALA A 142 2.30 14.30 5.81
N PHE A 143 3.60 14.46 5.58
CA PHE A 143 4.14 14.99 4.33
C PHE A 143 4.30 13.92 3.25
N TYR A 144 4.53 12.66 3.61
CA TYR A 144 4.69 11.56 2.63
C TYR A 144 3.36 11.13 2.00
N MET A 145 2.28 10.94 2.77
CA MET A 145 1.02 10.40 2.23
C MET A 145 0.41 11.20 1.06
N PRO A 146 0.48 12.55 1.03
CA PRO A 146 0.04 13.33 -0.12
C PRO A 146 0.86 13.10 -1.38
N THR A 147 2.13 12.67 -1.27
CA THR A 147 3.04 12.58 -2.42
C THR A 147 2.63 11.50 -3.40
N ILE A 148 1.95 10.45 -2.95
CA ILE A 148 1.41 9.38 -3.80
C ILE A 148 0.45 9.97 -4.86
N GLY A 149 -0.47 10.83 -4.43
CA GLY A 149 -1.39 11.53 -5.33
C GLY A 149 -0.70 12.57 -6.20
N LEU A 150 0.25 13.32 -5.64
CA LEU A 150 1.03 14.32 -6.38
C LEU A 150 1.91 13.67 -7.45
N CYS A 151 2.52 12.53 -7.17
CA CYS A 151 3.32 11.76 -8.13
C CYS A 151 2.48 11.40 -9.36
N ASN A 152 1.25 10.87 -9.13
CA ASN A 152 0.32 10.57 -10.21
C ASN A 152 -0.08 11.83 -10.98
N SER A 153 -0.37 12.94 -10.30
CA SER A 153 -0.72 14.22 -10.93
C SER A 153 0.41 14.75 -11.81
N VAL A 154 1.67 14.68 -11.34
CA VAL A 154 2.84 15.07 -12.14
C VAL A 154 2.97 14.19 -13.38
N ALA A 155 2.75 12.88 -13.24
CA ALA A 155 2.83 11.96 -14.37
C ALA A 155 1.72 12.24 -15.41
N PHE A 156 0.47 12.42 -15.00
CA PHE A 156 -0.64 12.77 -15.90
C PHE A 156 -0.38 14.06 -16.65
N ASN A 157 -0.02 15.13 -15.94
CA ASN A 157 0.32 16.41 -16.56
C ASN A 157 1.45 16.30 -17.59
N ALA A 158 2.48 15.51 -17.29
CA ALA A 158 3.61 15.31 -18.19
C ALA A 158 3.23 14.54 -19.46
N LEU A 159 2.39 13.50 -19.33
CA LEU A 159 1.88 12.71 -20.44
C LEU A 159 0.98 13.57 -21.34
N GLU A 160 0.00 14.28 -20.79
CA GLU A 160 -0.91 15.16 -21.52
C GLU A 160 -0.17 16.24 -22.31
N LYS A 161 0.82 16.91 -21.69
CA LYS A 161 1.66 17.92 -22.37
C LYS A 161 2.47 17.36 -23.53
N SER A 162 2.79 16.07 -23.48
CA SER A 162 3.54 15.39 -24.54
C SER A 162 2.61 14.77 -25.60
N GLY A 163 1.29 14.96 -25.49
CA GLY A 163 0.30 14.42 -26.43
C GLY A 163 0.16 12.90 -26.31
N LEU A 164 0.53 12.32 -25.16
CA LEU A 164 0.39 10.91 -24.85
C LEU A 164 -0.95 10.62 -24.18
N ASP A 165 -1.49 9.42 -24.40
CA ASP A 165 -2.74 8.97 -23.81
C ASP A 165 -2.51 8.50 -22.37
N THR A 166 -3.09 9.21 -21.41
CA THR A 166 -2.95 8.88 -19.97
C THR A 166 -3.54 7.51 -19.63
N VAL A 167 -4.64 7.10 -20.27
CA VAL A 167 -5.28 5.81 -20.02
C VAL A 167 -4.39 4.65 -20.48
N LYS A 168 -3.72 4.81 -21.63
CA LYS A 168 -2.86 3.78 -22.23
C LYS A 168 -1.43 3.81 -21.69
N ASP A 169 -0.86 5.01 -21.48
CA ASP A 169 0.57 5.18 -21.23
C ASP A 169 0.91 5.24 -19.74
N PHE A 170 -0.03 5.61 -18.85
CA PHE A 170 0.22 5.69 -17.41
C PHE A 170 0.30 4.31 -16.71
N PRO A 171 -0.55 3.31 -16.98
CA PRO A 171 -0.48 2.04 -16.27
C PRO A 171 0.89 1.36 -16.31
N PRO A 172 1.59 1.27 -17.46
CA PRO A 172 2.96 0.73 -17.49
C PRO A 172 3.95 1.49 -16.61
N ILE A 173 3.80 2.84 -16.52
CA ILE A 173 4.63 3.69 -15.66
C ILE A 173 4.35 3.38 -14.18
N ARG A 174 3.07 3.23 -13.83
CA ARG A 174 2.65 2.96 -12.45
C ARG A 174 3.12 1.60 -11.92
N VAL A 175 3.26 0.59 -12.77
CA VAL A 175 3.80 -0.73 -12.42
C VAL A 175 5.21 -0.62 -11.82
N PHE A 176 6.04 0.33 -12.28
CA PHE A 176 7.36 0.57 -11.70
C PHE A 176 7.31 1.01 -10.24
N GLY A 177 6.18 1.52 -9.76
CA GLY A 177 5.97 1.74 -8.33
C GLY A 177 5.97 0.43 -7.53
N THR A 178 5.22 -0.58 -7.98
CA THR A 178 5.24 -1.91 -7.35
C THR A 178 6.64 -2.54 -7.42
N VAL A 179 7.33 -2.39 -8.54
CA VAL A 179 8.73 -2.84 -8.67
C VAL A 179 9.64 -2.12 -7.66
N GLY A 180 9.48 -0.80 -7.49
CA GLY A 180 10.25 -0.02 -6.52
C GLY A 180 10.02 -0.46 -5.08
N PHE A 181 8.76 -0.74 -4.73
CA PHE A 181 8.39 -1.27 -3.42
C PHE A 181 9.07 -2.62 -3.15
N ILE A 182 8.93 -3.58 -4.07
CA ILE A 182 9.53 -4.93 -3.96
C ILE A 182 11.06 -4.84 -3.88
N VAL A 183 11.68 -4.05 -4.74
CA VAL A 183 13.15 -3.89 -4.74
C VAL A 183 13.63 -3.32 -3.41
N ALA A 184 12.93 -2.34 -2.84
CA ALA A 184 13.26 -1.78 -1.54
C ALA A 184 13.09 -2.81 -0.42
N GLU A 185 12.01 -3.60 -0.41
CA GLU A 185 11.80 -4.70 0.54
C GLU A 185 12.94 -5.73 0.48
N LEU A 186 13.33 -6.15 -0.72
CA LEU A 186 14.44 -7.09 -0.89
C LEU A 186 15.77 -6.47 -0.46
N LEU A 187 16.00 -5.20 -0.76
CA LEU A 187 17.20 -4.46 -0.35
C LEU A 187 17.34 -4.46 1.18
N ILE A 188 16.29 -4.06 1.91
CA ILE A 188 16.35 -4.01 3.37
C ILE A 188 16.45 -5.39 4.02
N ASN A 189 15.92 -6.42 3.36
CA ASN A 189 15.99 -7.80 3.83
C ASN A 189 17.42 -8.37 3.72
N PHE A 190 18.08 -8.18 2.58
CA PHE A 190 19.35 -8.86 2.29
C PHE A 190 20.59 -8.03 2.62
N ILE A 191 20.50 -6.71 2.70
CA ILE A 191 21.64 -5.88 3.07
C ILE A 191 21.77 -5.80 4.58
N HIS A 192 23.01 -6.06 5.06
CA HIS A 192 23.37 -6.02 6.47
C HIS A 192 24.35 -4.87 6.71
N ILE A 193 24.14 -4.08 7.74
CA ILE A 193 25.03 -3.01 8.18
C ILE A 193 25.45 -3.31 9.62
N GLY A 194 26.76 -3.43 9.88
CA GLY A 194 27.27 -3.80 11.20
C GLY A 194 26.81 -5.19 11.65
N GLY A 195 26.58 -6.12 10.72
CA GLY A 195 26.10 -7.49 11.02
C GLY A 195 24.61 -7.62 11.25
N VAL A 196 23.83 -6.53 11.19
CA VAL A 196 22.38 -6.51 11.35
C VAL A 196 21.70 -6.21 10.01
N SER A 197 20.64 -6.96 9.67
CA SER A 197 19.82 -6.68 8.52
C SER A 197 19.14 -5.30 8.66
N ILE A 198 19.05 -4.57 7.56
CA ILE A 198 18.38 -3.25 7.56
C ILE A 198 16.94 -3.37 8.06
N GLN A 199 16.19 -4.40 7.67
CA GLN A 199 14.78 -4.60 8.04
C GLN A 199 14.54 -4.64 9.56
N GLY A 200 15.49 -5.16 10.35
CA GLY A 200 15.37 -5.29 11.82
C GLY A 200 16.02 -4.12 12.58
N SER A 201 16.46 -3.06 11.92
CA SER A 201 17.21 -1.98 12.55
C SER A 201 16.70 -0.59 12.20
N PHE A 202 17.19 0.42 12.92
CA PHE A 202 16.91 1.84 12.64
C PHE A 202 17.37 2.27 11.23
N THR A 203 18.28 1.53 10.61
CA THR A 203 18.83 1.85 9.28
C THR A 203 17.78 1.79 8.18
N GLN A 204 16.64 1.10 8.39
CA GLN A 204 15.50 1.14 7.47
C GLN A 204 14.92 2.56 7.30
N PHE A 205 14.87 3.34 8.38
CA PHE A 205 14.42 4.74 8.32
C PHE A 205 15.42 5.62 7.59
N LEU A 206 16.73 5.37 7.76
CA LEU A 206 17.78 6.08 7.02
C LEU A 206 17.75 5.73 5.53
N THR A 207 17.45 4.47 5.19
CA THR A 207 17.29 4.03 3.79
C THR A 207 16.08 4.72 3.15
N SER A 208 14.95 4.76 3.83
CA SER A 208 13.75 5.50 3.40
C SER A 208 14.04 7.00 3.22
N ALA A 209 14.76 7.60 4.19
CA ALA A 209 15.19 9.00 4.11
C ALA A 209 16.06 9.27 2.89
N LEU A 210 17.01 8.39 2.59
CA LEU A 210 17.87 8.51 1.41
C LEU A 210 17.05 8.52 0.12
N PHE A 211 16.14 7.54 -0.07
CA PHE A 211 15.27 7.51 -1.23
C PHE A 211 14.37 8.75 -1.31
N SER A 212 13.84 9.22 -0.16
CA SER A 212 13.01 10.43 -0.10
C SER A 212 13.78 11.69 -0.51
N LEU A 213 15.00 11.86 -0.05
CA LEU A 213 15.86 12.98 -0.45
C LEU A 213 16.25 12.90 -1.93
N VAL A 214 16.59 11.70 -2.43
CA VAL A 214 16.82 11.50 -3.87
C VAL A 214 15.59 11.88 -4.68
N MET A 215 14.40 11.45 -4.25
CA MET A 215 13.12 11.79 -4.88
C MET A 215 12.85 13.30 -4.85
N ALA A 216 13.18 13.98 -3.75
CA ALA A 216 13.02 15.43 -3.64
C ALA A 216 13.80 16.18 -4.73
N PHE A 217 15.06 15.82 -4.96
CA PHE A 217 15.86 16.43 -6.03
C PHE A 217 15.45 15.95 -7.42
N TYR A 218 15.07 14.68 -7.55
CA TYR A 218 14.65 14.10 -8.83
C TYR A 218 13.37 14.76 -9.36
N SER A 219 12.39 14.99 -8.50
CA SER A 219 11.10 15.58 -8.87
C SER A 219 11.20 17.02 -9.39
N LEU A 220 12.25 17.78 -9.02
CA LEU A 220 12.51 19.12 -9.57
C LEU A 220 12.82 19.11 -11.07
N ASN A 221 13.30 17.97 -11.59
CA ASN A 221 13.58 17.81 -13.02
C ASN A 221 12.36 17.42 -13.85
N MET A 222 11.18 17.21 -13.22
CA MET A 222 9.95 16.87 -13.93
C MET A 222 9.38 18.08 -14.68
N PRO A 223 8.58 17.86 -15.75
CA PRO A 223 7.91 18.95 -16.47
C PRO A 223 7.06 19.80 -15.53
N VAL A 224 7.10 21.11 -15.72
CA VAL A 224 6.38 22.06 -14.86
C VAL A 224 4.86 21.85 -14.99
N CYS A 225 4.20 21.56 -13.89
CA CYS A 225 2.74 21.46 -13.85
C CYS A 225 2.08 22.84 -13.78
N PRO A 226 0.91 23.02 -14.41
CA PRO A 226 0.20 24.30 -14.37
C PRO A 226 -0.35 24.56 -12.95
N VAL A 227 -0.42 25.85 -12.61
CA VAL A 227 -1.04 26.33 -11.36
C VAL A 227 -2.26 27.18 -11.72
N ASN A 228 -3.45 26.81 -11.19
CA ASN A 228 -4.70 27.51 -11.43
C ASN A 228 -4.94 28.60 -10.38
N LYS A 229 -4.27 29.74 -10.51
CA LYS A 229 -4.45 30.88 -9.60
C LYS A 229 -5.90 31.36 -9.63
N GLY A 230 -6.64 31.14 -8.56
CA GLY A 230 -7.99 31.74 -8.35
C GLY A 230 -9.21 30.85 -8.66
N LYS A 231 -9.04 29.59 -9.10
CA LYS A 231 -10.15 28.66 -9.37
C LYS A 231 -10.03 27.35 -8.58
N GLY A 232 -9.73 27.42 -7.32
CA GLY A 232 -9.71 26.23 -6.51
C GLY A 232 -11.03 26.04 -5.75
N GLY A 233 -11.56 24.83 -5.68
CA GLY A 233 -12.70 24.48 -4.86
C GLY A 233 -12.49 24.79 -3.35
N THR A 234 -13.56 24.76 -2.59
CA THR A 234 -13.50 24.88 -1.14
C THR A 234 -12.77 23.68 -0.50
N LEU A 235 -12.30 23.82 0.73
CA LEU A 235 -11.72 22.68 1.49
C LEU A 235 -12.74 21.51 1.56
N SER A 236 -14.02 21.81 1.67
CA SER A 236 -15.11 20.83 1.64
C SER A 236 -15.16 20.04 0.31
N GLU A 237 -14.91 20.70 -0.82
CA GLU A 237 -14.84 20.03 -2.12
C GLU A 237 -13.56 19.20 -2.25
N ALA A 238 -12.42 19.71 -1.80
CA ALA A 238 -11.16 19.01 -1.83
C ALA A 238 -11.16 17.76 -0.93
N LEU A 239 -11.83 17.82 0.23
CA LEU A 239 -12.05 16.67 1.12
C LEU A 239 -13.16 15.73 0.60
N GLY A 240 -13.82 16.05 -0.51
CA GLY A 240 -14.90 15.23 -1.05
C GLY A 240 -16.16 15.14 -0.17
N LEU A 241 -16.36 16.09 0.76
CA LEU A 241 -17.46 16.04 1.73
C LEU A 241 -18.84 16.03 1.06
N ASN A 242 -18.95 16.55 -0.16
CA ASN A 242 -20.19 16.47 -0.96
C ASN A 242 -20.62 15.04 -1.25
N ALA A 243 -19.68 14.08 -1.30
CA ALA A 243 -19.98 12.66 -1.52
C ALA A 243 -20.67 12.00 -0.31
N PHE A 244 -20.61 12.58 0.90
CA PHE A 244 -21.38 12.07 2.04
C PHE A 244 -22.88 12.06 1.81
N LYS A 245 -23.39 12.85 0.86
CA LYS A 245 -24.80 12.77 0.42
C LYS A 245 -25.17 11.38 -0.13
N LEU A 246 -24.18 10.62 -0.62
CA LEU A 246 -24.39 9.25 -1.14
C LEU A 246 -24.80 8.27 -0.02
N PHE A 247 -24.49 8.54 1.25
CA PHE A 247 -25.02 7.74 2.37
C PHE A 247 -26.53 7.78 2.52
N ARG A 248 -27.21 8.76 1.92
CA ARG A 248 -28.69 8.79 1.86
C ARG A 248 -29.25 7.70 0.93
N GLN A 249 -28.46 7.20 -0.01
CA GLN A 249 -28.82 6.10 -0.87
C GLN A 249 -28.47 4.77 -0.20
N LYS A 250 -29.45 3.97 0.20
CA LYS A 250 -29.27 2.72 0.96
C LYS A 250 -28.20 1.79 0.35
N LYS A 251 -28.16 1.65 -0.99
CA LYS A 251 -27.15 0.80 -1.67
C LYS A 251 -25.72 1.30 -1.47
N MET A 252 -25.51 2.62 -1.63
CA MET A 252 -24.20 3.25 -1.47
C MET A 252 -23.77 3.25 0.00
N ALA A 253 -24.69 3.50 0.93
CA ALA A 253 -24.40 3.42 2.37
C ALA A 253 -23.93 2.02 2.77
N ILE A 254 -24.63 0.98 2.34
CA ILE A 254 -24.22 -0.42 2.57
C ILE A 254 -22.84 -0.69 1.97
N PHE A 255 -22.60 -0.27 0.73
CA PHE A 255 -21.32 -0.45 0.07
C PHE A 255 -20.17 0.25 0.85
N PHE A 256 -20.32 1.51 1.23
CA PHE A 256 -19.29 2.23 1.99
C PHE A 256 -19.03 1.65 3.38
N ILE A 257 -20.07 1.16 4.07
CA ILE A 257 -19.91 0.47 5.35
C ILE A 257 -19.10 -0.82 5.18
N PHE A 258 -19.40 -1.64 4.17
CA PHE A 258 -18.62 -2.85 3.90
C PHE A 258 -17.20 -2.53 3.41
N SER A 259 -17.02 -1.44 2.68
CA SER A 259 -15.69 -0.94 2.31
C SER A 259 -14.86 -0.58 3.54
N MET A 260 -15.46 0.07 4.54
CA MET A 260 -14.83 0.37 5.82
C MET A 260 -14.48 -0.92 6.58
N LEU A 261 -15.43 -1.86 6.69
CA LEU A 261 -15.20 -3.14 7.37
C LEU A 261 -14.09 -3.94 6.71
N LEU A 262 -14.00 -3.95 5.39
CA LEU A 262 -12.89 -4.60 4.69
C LEU A 262 -11.57 -3.85 4.89
N GLY A 263 -11.63 -2.52 4.94
CA GLY A 263 -10.49 -1.66 5.23
C GLY A 263 -9.79 -2.01 6.55
N VAL A 264 -10.52 -2.53 7.53
CA VAL A 264 -9.96 -3.07 8.79
C VAL A 264 -8.85 -4.09 8.54
N SER A 265 -8.96 -4.92 7.51
CA SER A 265 -7.99 -5.99 7.22
C SER A 265 -6.70 -5.48 6.55
N LEU A 266 -6.72 -4.30 5.92
CA LEU A 266 -5.64 -3.84 5.03
C LEU A 266 -4.28 -3.67 5.70
N GLN A 267 -4.24 -3.03 6.86
CA GLN A 267 -2.97 -2.67 7.53
C GLN A 267 -2.47 -3.72 8.52
N ILE A 268 -3.30 -4.70 8.86
CA ILE A 268 -2.95 -5.70 9.88
C ILE A 268 -1.70 -6.49 9.45
N THR A 269 -1.67 -6.99 8.21
CA THR A 269 -0.51 -7.76 7.72
C THR A 269 0.72 -6.91 7.45
N ASN A 270 0.57 -5.64 7.08
CA ASN A 270 1.69 -4.73 6.93
C ASN A 270 2.37 -4.43 8.28
N GLY A 271 1.57 -4.29 9.34
CA GLY A 271 2.09 -4.02 10.67
C GLY A 271 2.68 -5.23 11.38
N TYR A 272 2.10 -6.40 11.17
CA TYR A 272 2.36 -7.56 12.02
C TYR A 272 2.83 -8.82 11.29
N GLY A 273 2.74 -8.86 9.96
CA GLY A 273 3.10 -10.06 9.20
C GLY A 273 4.56 -10.46 9.34
N THR A 274 5.47 -9.52 9.21
CA THR A 274 6.92 -9.77 9.36
C THR A 274 7.30 -10.11 10.80
N MET A 275 6.67 -9.44 11.78
CA MET A 275 6.89 -9.73 13.21
C MET A 275 6.48 -11.16 13.58
N TYR A 276 5.34 -11.61 13.03
CA TYR A 276 4.87 -12.98 13.21
C TYR A 276 5.85 -13.99 12.62
N ILE A 277 6.32 -13.77 11.39
CA ILE A 277 7.28 -14.67 10.74
C ILE A 277 8.62 -14.68 11.49
N GLU A 278 9.09 -13.52 11.95
CA GLU A 278 10.32 -13.44 12.73
C GLU A 278 10.23 -14.19 14.07
N GLN A 279 9.03 -14.33 14.66
CA GLN A 279 8.83 -15.05 15.92
C GLN A 279 9.32 -16.49 15.84
N PHE A 280 9.21 -17.15 14.68
CA PHE A 280 9.69 -18.53 14.48
C PHE A 280 11.21 -18.66 14.70
N LYS A 281 11.98 -17.62 14.44
CA LYS A 281 13.43 -17.60 14.67
C LYS A 281 13.80 -17.82 16.15
N ASN A 282 12.92 -17.43 17.07
CA ASN A 282 13.15 -17.52 18.52
C ASN A 282 12.83 -18.90 19.09
N ILE A 283 12.38 -19.85 18.27
CA ILE A 283 12.00 -21.20 18.69
C ILE A 283 12.90 -22.21 17.99
N THR A 284 13.62 -23.01 18.78
CA THR A 284 14.67 -23.93 18.28
C THR A 284 14.14 -24.87 17.19
N GLU A 285 12.94 -25.39 17.35
CA GLU A 285 12.30 -26.29 16.39
C GLU A 285 12.16 -25.68 14.99
N TYR A 286 11.82 -24.40 14.91
CA TYR A 286 11.62 -23.66 13.64
C TYR A 286 12.89 -22.96 13.14
N ALA A 287 13.86 -22.73 14.00
CA ALA A 287 15.13 -22.10 13.65
C ALA A 287 16.15 -23.08 13.06
N GLN A 288 16.01 -24.37 13.35
CA GLN A 288 16.92 -25.42 12.86
C GLN A 288 16.51 -25.90 11.48
N GLY A 289 17.52 -26.04 10.59
CA GLY A 289 17.33 -26.47 9.22
C GLY A 289 17.51 -25.33 8.21
N PHE A 290 18.03 -25.69 7.01
CA PHE A 290 18.41 -24.71 6.01
C PHE A 290 17.22 -23.86 5.54
N LEU A 291 16.10 -24.50 5.19
CA LEU A 291 14.92 -23.75 4.69
C LEU A 291 14.15 -23.06 5.79
N ASN A 292 13.90 -23.74 6.90
CA ASN A 292 13.09 -23.23 8.01
C ASN A 292 13.73 -21.99 8.65
N GLY A 293 14.99 -22.08 9.03
CA GLY A 293 15.74 -20.96 9.58
C GLY A 293 15.94 -19.81 8.59
N TRP A 294 16.03 -20.13 7.29
CA TRP A 294 16.15 -19.11 6.26
C TRP A 294 14.88 -18.28 6.15
N PHE A 295 13.69 -18.88 6.07
CA PHE A 295 12.43 -18.15 5.99
C PHE A 295 12.14 -17.32 7.26
N ALA A 296 12.40 -17.88 8.45
CA ALA A 296 12.27 -17.17 9.72
C ALA A 296 13.20 -15.95 9.81
N SER A 297 14.38 -16.03 9.19
CA SER A 297 15.37 -14.95 9.14
C SER A 297 15.13 -13.92 8.03
N ASN A 298 14.28 -14.24 7.06
CA ASN A 298 13.97 -13.39 5.91
C ASN A 298 12.46 -13.08 5.79
N PRO A 299 11.83 -12.54 6.84
CA PRO A 299 10.39 -12.33 6.87
C PRO A 299 9.89 -11.35 5.79
N THR A 300 10.65 -10.29 5.49
CA THR A 300 10.28 -9.31 4.46
C THR A 300 10.34 -9.93 3.07
N PHE A 301 11.29 -10.83 2.79
CA PHE A 301 11.29 -11.62 1.54
C PHE A 301 10.00 -12.42 1.39
N LEU A 302 9.56 -13.13 2.42
CA LEU A 302 8.33 -13.92 2.36
C LEU A 302 7.11 -13.02 2.11
N ILE A 303 7.03 -11.88 2.78
CA ILE A 303 5.94 -10.92 2.57
C ILE A 303 5.97 -10.29 1.17
N SER A 304 7.16 -10.08 0.56
CA SER A 304 7.27 -9.50 -0.80
C SER A 304 6.60 -10.36 -1.89
N ILE A 305 6.39 -11.66 -1.63
CA ILE A 305 5.58 -12.52 -2.49
C ILE A 305 4.15 -11.97 -2.64
N SER A 306 3.64 -11.29 -1.61
CA SER A 306 2.31 -10.67 -1.64
C SER A 306 2.23 -9.57 -2.71
N GLN A 307 3.25 -8.71 -2.82
CA GLN A 307 3.30 -7.64 -3.81
C GLN A 307 3.52 -8.19 -5.23
N CYS A 308 4.31 -9.27 -5.35
CA CYS A 308 4.42 -9.97 -6.64
C CYS A 308 3.07 -10.55 -7.08
N SER A 309 2.34 -11.17 -6.15
CA SER A 309 1.01 -11.70 -6.41
C SER A 309 0.01 -10.59 -6.78
N GLU A 310 0.05 -9.45 -6.09
CA GLU A 310 -0.75 -8.26 -6.40
C GLU A 310 -0.56 -7.85 -7.87
N ALA A 311 0.69 -7.68 -8.32
CA ALA A 311 1.01 -7.30 -9.69
C ALA A 311 0.47 -8.30 -10.75
N ILE A 312 0.38 -9.58 -10.41
CA ILE A 312 -0.15 -10.62 -11.31
C ILE A 312 -1.68 -10.65 -11.25
N CYS A 313 -2.26 -10.60 -10.05
CA CYS A 313 -3.70 -10.73 -9.84
C CYS A 313 -4.51 -9.60 -10.47
N ILE A 314 -3.95 -8.38 -10.54
CA ILE A 314 -4.60 -7.23 -11.19
C ILE A 314 -4.94 -7.53 -12.66
N LEU A 315 -4.13 -8.35 -13.35
CA LEU A 315 -4.36 -8.75 -14.74
C LEU A 315 -5.55 -9.71 -14.89
N ALA A 316 -5.92 -10.44 -13.82
CA ALA A 316 -7.04 -11.37 -13.84
C ALA A 316 -8.40 -10.68 -13.58
N ILE A 317 -8.40 -9.43 -13.08
CA ILE A 317 -9.62 -8.71 -12.70
C ILE A 317 -10.61 -8.56 -13.86
N PRO A 318 -10.23 -8.14 -15.09
CA PRO A 318 -11.17 -8.00 -16.19
C PRO A 318 -11.87 -9.33 -16.54
N PHE A 319 -11.12 -10.43 -16.56
CA PHE A 319 -11.68 -11.76 -16.79
C PHE A 319 -12.68 -12.16 -15.68
N CYS A 320 -12.33 -11.93 -14.43
CA CYS A 320 -13.19 -12.24 -13.29
C CYS A 320 -14.45 -11.36 -13.28
N LEU A 321 -14.34 -10.08 -13.61
CA LEU A 321 -15.48 -9.16 -13.71
C LEU A 321 -16.46 -9.60 -14.82
N LYS A 322 -15.95 -10.01 -15.99
CA LYS A 322 -16.78 -10.50 -17.11
C LYS A 322 -17.53 -11.79 -16.73
N ARG A 323 -16.89 -12.70 -15.98
CA ARG A 323 -17.47 -14.01 -15.66
C ARG A 323 -18.35 -14.01 -14.41
N PHE A 324 -17.99 -13.28 -13.37
CA PHE A 324 -18.62 -13.36 -12.03
C PHE A 324 -19.33 -12.07 -11.62
N GLY A 325 -19.21 -11.03 -12.40
CA GLY A 325 -19.76 -9.71 -12.11
C GLY A 325 -19.11 -9.02 -10.89
N ILE A 326 -19.51 -7.77 -10.63
CA ILE A 326 -18.92 -6.94 -9.55
C ILE A 326 -19.07 -7.61 -8.16
N LYS A 327 -20.26 -8.09 -7.83
CA LYS A 327 -20.51 -8.73 -6.53
C LYS A 327 -19.65 -9.98 -6.34
N GLY A 328 -19.53 -10.82 -7.38
CA GLY A 328 -18.71 -12.02 -7.35
C GLY A 328 -17.24 -11.70 -7.08
N VAL A 329 -16.69 -10.69 -7.77
CA VAL A 329 -15.28 -10.27 -7.60
C VAL A 329 -15.04 -9.67 -6.21
N MET A 330 -15.95 -8.84 -5.69
CA MET A 330 -15.87 -8.33 -4.31
C MET A 330 -15.91 -9.47 -3.28
N MET A 331 -16.76 -10.47 -3.50
CA MET A 331 -16.85 -11.63 -2.62
C MET A 331 -15.59 -12.50 -2.67
N MET A 332 -14.97 -12.67 -3.85
CA MET A 332 -13.67 -13.34 -3.97
C MET A 332 -12.62 -12.63 -3.13
N ALA A 333 -12.55 -11.30 -3.17
CA ALA A 333 -11.63 -10.52 -2.37
C ALA A 333 -11.86 -10.70 -0.86
N MET A 334 -13.12 -10.64 -0.40
CA MET A 334 -13.46 -10.83 1.01
C MET A 334 -13.10 -12.24 1.49
N PHE A 335 -13.40 -13.26 0.70
CA PHE A 335 -13.02 -14.64 1.01
C PHE A 335 -11.51 -14.85 0.99
N ALA A 336 -10.80 -14.17 0.09
CA ALA A 336 -9.34 -14.18 0.07
C ALA A 336 -8.72 -13.62 1.35
N TRP A 337 -9.32 -12.61 2.00
CA TRP A 337 -8.90 -12.15 3.33
C TRP A 337 -9.10 -13.21 4.41
N VAL A 338 -10.21 -13.96 4.37
CA VAL A 338 -10.44 -15.09 5.29
C VAL A 338 -9.34 -16.15 5.12
N LEU A 339 -9.04 -16.52 3.86
CA LEU A 339 -7.99 -17.48 3.56
C LEU A 339 -6.62 -16.96 3.99
N ARG A 340 -6.29 -15.68 3.70
CA ARG A 340 -5.01 -15.09 4.08
C ARG A 340 -4.74 -15.21 5.58
N PHE A 341 -5.69 -14.75 6.39
CA PHE A 341 -5.56 -14.80 7.84
C PHE A 341 -5.61 -16.23 8.38
N GLY A 342 -6.50 -17.07 7.85
CA GLY A 342 -6.58 -18.47 8.25
C GLY A 342 -5.29 -19.23 7.96
N LEU A 343 -4.70 -19.03 6.78
CA LEU A 343 -3.43 -19.64 6.38
C LEU A 343 -2.25 -19.13 7.23
N LEU A 344 -2.25 -17.84 7.62
CA LEU A 344 -1.27 -17.34 8.59
C LEU A 344 -1.47 -18.01 9.95
N GLY A 345 -2.71 -18.18 10.41
CA GLY A 345 -2.99 -18.76 11.73
C GLY A 345 -2.62 -20.24 11.87
N ILE A 346 -2.60 -20.99 10.76
CA ILE A 346 -2.23 -22.42 10.77
C ILE A 346 -0.84 -22.70 10.18
N GLY A 347 -0.20 -21.69 9.54
CA GLY A 347 1.10 -21.81 8.93
C GLY A 347 2.24 -21.69 9.91
N ASP A 348 3.36 -22.30 9.57
CA ASP A 348 4.64 -22.18 10.28
C ASP A 348 5.80 -22.27 9.27
N THR A 349 7.05 -22.17 9.73
CA THR A 349 8.21 -22.26 8.85
C THR A 349 8.70 -23.68 8.59
N ASN A 350 8.09 -24.71 9.20
CA ASN A 350 8.35 -26.12 8.91
C ASN A 350 7.55 -26.60 7.71
N MET A 351 7.93 -27.73 7.13
CA MET A 351 7.13 -28.43 6.13
C MET A 351 6.04 -29.28 6.81
N PRO A 352 4.75 -29.18 6.42
CA PRO A 352 4.18 -28.44 5.26
C PRO A 352 3.70 -27.02 5.59
N GLY A 353 3.86 -26.50 6.80
CA GLY A 353 3.32 -25.21 7.26
C GLY A 353 3.77 -24.02 6.42
N ILE A 354 5.02 -24.05 5.89
CA ILE A 354 5.54 -23.00 5.01
C ILE A 354 4.68 -22.81 3.74
N PHE A 355 4.07 -23.85 3.22
CA PHE A 355 3.16 -23.71 2.06
C PHE A 355 1.92 -22.87 2.43
N CYS A 356 1.44 -22.96 3.67
CA CYS A 356 0.36 -22.11 4.15
C CYS A 356 0.78 -20.64 4.18
N LEU A 357 1.99 -20.34 4.67
CA LEU A 357 2.52 -18.97 4.69
C LEU A 357 2.70 -18.41 3.27
N VAL A 358 3.29 -19.18 2.36
CA VAL A 358 3.46 -18.79 0.95
C VAL A 358 2.12 -18.60 0.27
N LEU A 359 1.19 -19.53 0.46
CA LEU A 359 -0.16 -19.45 -0.12
C LEU A 359 -0.92 -18.24 0.42
N SER A 360 -0.77 -17.93 1.71
CA SER A 360 -1.30 -16.69 2.30
C SER A 360 -0.79 -15.46 1.55
N CYS A 361 0.49 -15.41 1.23
CA CYS A 361 1.06 -14.30 0.47
C CYS A 361 0.53 -14.25 -0.98
N ILE A 362 0.35 -15.39 -1.64
CA ILE A 362 -0.22 -15.46 -2.99
C ILE A 362 -1.68 -14.99 -3.01
N VAL A 363 -2.47 -15.39 -2.04
CA VAL A 363 -3.89 -15.02 -1.94
C VAL A 363 -4.08 -13.51 -1.71
N TYR A 364 -3.07 -12.81 -1.19
CA TYR A 364 -3.13 -11.37 -0.94
C TYR A 364 -3.45 -10.54 -2.18
N GLY A 365 -2.91 -10.89 -3.35
CA GLY A 365 -3.19 -10.16 -4.59
C GLY A 365 -4.70 -10.14 -4.92
N VAL A 366 -5.38 -11.27 -4.73
CA VAL A 366 -6.85 -11.33 -4.86
C VAL A 366 -7.55 -10.54 -3.75
N ALA A 367 -7.06 -10.65 -2.52
CA ALA A 367 -7.67 -10.00 -1.36
C ALA A 367 -7.68 -8.47 -1.48
N PHE A 368 -6.58 -7.89 -1.95
CA PHE A 368 -6.40 -6.44 -2.03
C PHE A 368 -7.01 -5.83 -3.29
N ASP A 369 -6.57 -6.28 -4.47
CA ASP A 369 -6.90 -5.60 -5.72
C ASP A 369 -8.33 -5.86 -6.19
N PHE A 370 -8.84 -7.07 -6.02
CA PHE A 370 -10.17 -7.41 -6.51
C PHE A 370 -11.26 -6.53 -5.88
N PHE A 371 -11.12 -6.20 -4.59
CA PHE A 371 -12.06 -5.28 -3.96
C PHE A 371 -11.82 -3.83 -4.35
N ASN A 372 -10.58 -3.36 -4.34
CA ASN A 372 -10.26 -1.96 -4.62
C ASN A 372 -10.66 -1.58 -6.06
N VAL A 373 -10.32 -2.40 -7.05
CA VAL A 373 -10.64 -2.13 -8.45
C VAL A 373 -12.14 -2.29 -8.72
N SER A 374 -12.76 -3.40 -8.30
CA SER A 374 -14.20 -3.61 -8.52
C SER A 374 -15.06 -2.62 -7.74
N GLY A 375 -14.63 -2.23 -6.53
CA GLY A 375 -15.26 -1.20 -5.73
C GLY A 375 -15.19 0.18 -6.39
N GLY A 376 -14.03 0.54 -6.92
CA GLY A 376 -13.86 1.76 -7.71
C GLY A 376 -14.79 1.81 -8.93
N ILE A 377 -14.86 0.72 -9.70
CA ILE A 377 -15.76 0.59 -10.83
C ILE A 377 -17.24 0.71 -10.39
N TYR A 378 -17.60 0.06 -9.28
CA TYR A 378 -18.95 0.15 -8.72
C TYR A 378 -19.32 1.58 -8.35
N VAL A 379 -18.42 2.29 -7.64
CA VAL A 379 -18.63 3.71 -7.27
C VAL A 379 -18.80 4.58 -8.52
N ASP A 380 -17.96 4.42 -9.52
CA ASP A 380 -18.00 5.21 -10.74
C ASP A 380 -19.35 5.04 -11.49
N ARG A 381 -19.84 3.81 -11.58
CA ARG A 381 -21.11 3.50 -12.26
C ARG A 381 -22.36 3.93 -11.48
N GLN A 382 -22.31 3.92 -10.14
CA GLN A 382 -23.45 4.28 -9.29
C GLN A 382 -23.51 5.78 -8.96
N THR A 383 -22.55 6.57 -9.46
CA THR A 383 -22.44 8.00 -9.12
C THR A 383 -22.56 8.87 -10.34
N GLU A 384 -23.29 9.98 -10.21
CA GLU A 384 -23.39 11.01 -11.26
C GLU A 384 -22.00 11.55 -11.65
N PRO A 385 -21.73 11.88 -12.93
CA PRO A 385 -20.43 12.35 -13.42
C PRO A 385 -19.81 13.49 -12.58
N LYS A 386 -20.64 14.41 -12.09
CA LYS A 386 -20.19 15.55 -11.26
C LYS A 386 -19.67 15.17 -9.88
N LEU A 387 -20.04 13.99 -9.35
CA LEU A 387 -19.69 13.54 -8.02
C LEU A 387 -18.70 12.36 -8.03
N ARG A 388 -18.34 11.81 -9.19
CA ARG A 388 -17.49 10.61 -9.31
C ARG A 388 -16.17 10.75 -8.57
N SER A 389 -15.43 11.83 -8.78
CA SER A 389 -14.14 12.07 -8.11
C SER A 389 -14.31 12.13 -6.58
N SER A 390 -15.32 12.85 -6.10
CA SER A 390 -15.61 12.93 -4.65
C SER A 390 -16.05 11.58 -4.07
N ALA A 391 -16.79 10.79 -4.84
CA ALA A 391 -17.24 9.45 -4.43
C ALA A 391 -16.09 8.45 -4.37
N GLN A 392 -15.14 8.51 -5.32
CA GLN A 392 -13.89 7.75 -5.26
C GLN A 392 -13.05 8.15 -4.04
N GLY A 393 -12.94 9.44 -3.77
CA GLY A 393 -12.29 9.95 -2.55
C GLY A 393 -12.93 9.42 -1.27
N LEU A 394 -14.28 9.39 -1.22
CA LEU A 394 -15.02 8.82 -0.10
C LEU A 394 -14.79 7.30 0.04
N PHE A 395 -14.74 6.57 -1.07
CA PHE A 395 -14.41 5.14 -1.07
C PHE A 395 -13.02 4.89 -0.46
N MET A 396 -12.00 5.63 -0.90
CA MET A 396 -10.64 5.53 -0.36
C MET A 396 -10.58 5.98 1.11
N MET A 397 -11.36 6.99 1.48
CA MET A 397 -11.48 7.44 2.88
C MET A 397 -12.05 6.33 3.76
N MET A 398 -13.10 5.63 3.31
CA MET A 398 -13.73 4.56 4.07
C MET A 398 -12.82 3.33 4.18
N THR A 399 -12.10 2.96 3.12
CA THR A 399 -11.19 1.81 3.12
C THR A 399 -9.86 2.11 3.80
N ASN A 400 -9.03 2.96 3.18
CA ASN A 400 -7.63 3.18 3.59
C ASN A 400 -7.49 4.19 4.74
N GLY A 401 -8.49 5.04 4.95
CA GLY A 401 -8.50 6.00 6.03
C GLY A 401 -9.15 5.42 7.29
N VAL A 402 -10.48 5.48 7.35
CA VAL A 402 -11.25 5.12 8.55
C VAL A 402 -11.14 3.62 8.84
N GLY A 403 -11.37 2.77 7.84
CA GLY A 403 -11.34 1.31 8.00
C GLY A 403 -9.97 0.82 8.46
N ALA A 404 -8.91 1.22 7.76
CA ALA A 404 -7.55 0.83 8.10
C ALA A 404 -7.11 1.34 9.48
N SER A 405 -7.45 2.59 9.84
CA SER A 405 -7.10 3.15 11.16
C SER A 405 -7.82 2.46 12.30
N LEU A 406 -9.14 2.28 12.20
CA LEU A 406 -9.94 1.57 13.20
C LEU A 406 -9.51 0.11 13.32
N GLY A 407 -9.27 -0.54 12.19
CA GLY A 407 -8.82 -1.92 12.14
C GLY A 407 -7.49 -2.13 12.83
N THR A 408 -6.53 -1.29 12.53
CA THR A 408 -5.20 -1.36 13.16
C THR A 408 -5.28 -1.10 14.66
N TYR A 409 -6.09 -0.14 15.09
CA TYR A 409 -6.32 0.13 16.51
C TYR A 409 -6.94 -1.06 17.23
N ILE A 410 -8.04 -1.60 16.69
CA ILE A 410 -8.75 -2.72 17.31
C ILE A 410 -7.87 -3.97 17.32
N ALA A 411 -7.20 -4.28 16.19
CA ALA A 411 -6.32 -5.43 16.09
C ALA A 411 -5.13 -5.33 17.05
N GLY A 412 -4.50 -4.16 17.16
CA GLY A 412 -3.37 -3.95 18.05
C GLY A 412 -3.74 -3.98 19.52
N GLU A 413 -4.65 -3.10 19.93
CA GLU A 413 -4.99 -2.88 21.33
C GLU A 413 -5.75 -4.06 21.95
N TYR A 414 -6.74 -4.60 21.24
CA TYR A 414 -7.67 -5.59 21.81
C TYR A 414 -7.35 -7.04 21.48
N VAL A 415 -6.54 -7.30 20.46
CA VAL A 415 -6.17 -8.67 20.07
C VAL A 415 -4.68 -8.91 20.32
N ILE A 416 -3.80 -8.25 19.57
CA ILE A 416 -2.37 -8.55 19.58
C ILE A 416 -1.72 -8.18 20.93
N ASN A 417 -2.03 -7.01 21.50
CA ASN A 417 -1.48 -6.64 22.79
C ASN A 417 -1.90 -7.62 23.90
N LYS A 418 -3.13 -8.14 23.82
CA LYS A 418 -3.63 -9.09 24.82
C LYS A 418 -3.13 -10.52 24.65
N LEU A 419 -2.88 -10.97 23.43
CA LEU A 419 -2.51 -12.36 23.15
C LEU A 419 -1.01 -12.54 22.94
N VAL A 420 -0.31 -11.48 22.49
CA VAL A 420 1.11 -11.57 22.14
C VAL A 420 1.98 -10.75 23.10
N PHE A 421 1.72 -9.44 23.23
CA PHE A 421 2.59 -8.55 24.00
C PHE A 421 2.34 -8.59 25.51
N SER A 422 1.25 -9.19 25.97
CA SER A 422 1.05 -9.54 27.38
C SER A 422 1.93 -10.73 27.83
N VAL A 423 2.42 -11.55 26.87
CA VAL A 423 3.28 -12.69 27.12
C VAL A 423 4.74 -12.22 27.14
N PRO A 424 5.56 -12.60 28.15
CA PRO A 424 6.97 -12.23 28.20
C PRO A 424 7.77 -12.66 26.97
N ALA A 425 8.79 -11.89 26.58
CA ALA A 425 9.66 -12.24 25.44
C ALA A 425 10.45 -13.53 25.67
N SER A 426 10.66 -13.91 26.92
CA SER A 426 11.30 -15.17 27.33
C SER A 426 10.46 -16.41 27.04
N GLU A 427 9.17 -16.26 26.68
CA GLU A 427 8.25 -17.36 26.37
C GLU A 427 7.87 -17.38 24.88
N PRO A 428 8.81 -17.68 23.97
CA PRO A 428 8.58 -17.53 22.54
C PRO A 428 7.50 -18.46 21.98
N VAL A 429 7.31 -19.65 22.56
CA VAL A 429 6.26 -20.61 22.16
C VAL A 429 4.88 -20.09 22.52
N ALA A 430 4.70 -19.56 23.73
CA ALA A 430 3.44 -18.97 24.15
C ALA A 430 3.10 -17.73 23.32
N ARG A 431 4.08 -16.89 22.99
CA ARG A 431 3.90 -15.77 22.04
C ARG A 431 3.49 -16.23 20.64
N LEU A 432 4.09 -17.31 20.13
CA LEU A 432 3.72 -17.87 18.83
C LEU A 432 2.27 -18.35 18.84
N SER A 433 1.84 -19.03 19.89
CA SER A 433 0.42 -19.42 20.06
C SER A 433 -0.52 -18.21 20.05
N GLY A 434 -0.14 -17.13 20.76
CA GLY A 434 -0.89 -15.86 20.73
C GLY A 434 -0.99 -15.23 19.35
N TRP A 435 0.09 -15.30 18.54
CA TRP A 435 0.07 -14.88 17.15
C TRP A 435 -0.89 -15.70 16.30
N GLN A 436 -0.82 -17.03 16.39
CA GLN A 436 -1.70 -17.93 15.62
C GLN A 436 -3.16 -17.72 15.97
N GLU A 437 -3.48 -17.59 17.26
CA GLU A 437 -4.83 -17.26 17.71
C GLU A 437 -5.30 -15.91 17.19
N SER A 438 -4.44 -14.88 17.20
CA SER A 438 -4.76 -13.56 16.65
C SER A 438 -5.13 -13.64 15.16
N TRP A 439 -4.37 -14.38 14.36
CA TRP A 439 -4.68 -14.56 12.94
C TRP A 439 -5.99 -15.29 12.71
N LEU A 440 -6.31 -16.29 13.52
CA LEU A 440 -7.61 -17.01 13.45
C LEU A 440 -8.77 -16.10 13.84
N ILE A 441 -8.61 -15.21 14.82
CA ILE A 441 -9.61 -14.18 15.16
C ILE A 441 -9.85 -13.24 13.98
N PHE A 442 -8.79 -12.80 13.29
CA PHE A 442 -8.93 -11.96 12.09
C PHE A 442 -9.59 -12.73 10.93
N ALA A 443 -9.31 -14.03 10.77
CA ALA A 443 -10.00 -14.88 9.80
C ALA A 443 -11.49 -15.00 10.12
N ALA A 444 -11.85 -15.20 11.38
CA ALA A 444 -13.25 -15.26 11.84
C ALA A 444 -13.96 -13.91 11.57
N TYR A 445 -13.31 -12.77 11.87
CA TYR A 445 -13.83 -11.45 11.52
C TYR A 445 -14.10 -11.33 10.02
N GLY A 446 -13.11 -11.68 9.19
CA GLY A 446 -13.26 -11.67 7.73
C GLY A 446 -14.40 -12.54 7.24
N LEU A 447 -14.60 -13.72 7.84
CA LEU A 447 -15.70 -14.64 7.53
C LEU A 447 -17.07 -14.03 7.86
N VAL A 448 -17.19 -13.37 9.01
CA VAL A 448 -18.43 -12.67 9.39
C VAL A 448 -18.76 -11.56 8.40
N VAL A 449 -17.75 -10.74 8.00
CA VAL A 449 -17.93 -9.68 7.02
C VAL A 449 -18.33 -10.26 5.66
N PHE A 450 -17.67 -11.34 5.22
CA PHE A 450 -17.97 -12.03 3.96
C PHE A 450 -19.42 -12.55 3.93
N VAL A 451 -19.85 -13.26 4.98
CA VAL A 451 -21.19 -13.81 5.09
C VAL A 451 -22.24 -12.70 5.15
N ALA A 452 -21.99 -11.65 5.94
CA ALA A 452 -22.89 -10.50 6.02
C ALA A 452 -23.02 -9.79 4.66
N PHE A 453 -21.91 -9.59 3.93
CA PHE A 453 -21.93 -9.00 2.59
C PHE A 453 -22.74 -9.85 1.61
N PHE A 454 -22.59 -11.17 1.64
CA PHE A 454 -23.32 -12.09 0.77
C PHE A 454 -24.83 -11.87 0.85
N PHE A 455 -25.37 -11.74 2.08
CA PHE A 455 -26.82 -11.60 2.30
C PHE A 455 -27.32 -10.15 2.15
N ILE A 456 -26.53 -9.16 2.58
CA ILE A 456 -26.98 -7.76 2.68
C ILE A 456 -26.74 -7.00 1.36
N PHE A 457 -25.60 -7.22 0.68
CA PHE A 457 -25.27 -6.49 -0.53
C PHE A 457 -25.96 -7.10 -1.74
N LYS A 458 -26.82 -6.31 -2.39
CA LYS A 458 -27.48 -6.67 -3.64
C LYS A 458 -26.85 -5.89 -4.79
N ALA A 459 -26.21 -6.60 -5.72
CA ALA A 459 -25.69 -5.99 -6.94
C ALA A 459 -26.84 -5.39 -7.78
N PRO A 460 -26.58 -4.33 -8.54
CA PRO A 460 -27.50 -3.84 -9.59
C PRO A 460 -27.77 -4.96 -10.61
N LYS A 461 -28.98 -4.95 -11.19
CA LYS A 461 -29.37 -5.94 -12.21
C LYS A 461 -28.65 -5.75 -13.57
N ASP A 462 -28.08 -4.56 -13.79
CA ASP A 462 -27.35 -4.23 -15.03
C ASP A 462 -25.91 -4.77 -14.91
N ASP A 463 -25.74 -5.97 -15.41
CA ASP A 463 -24.48 -6.72 -15.28
C ASP A 463 -23.40 -6.13 -16.24
N ILE A 464 -22.17 -6.14 -15.81
CA ILE A 464 -20.99 -5.67 -16.56
C ILE A 464 -20.78 -6.46 -17.86
N SER A 465 -21.32 -7.70 -17.95
CA SER A 465 -21.25 -8.52 -19.15
C SER A 465 -21.73 -7.76 -20.40
N THR A 466 -22.83 -7.00 -20.29
CA THR A 466 -23.39 -6.26 -21.42
C THR A 466 -22.60 -5.02 -21.81
N ALA A 467 -21.85 -4.41 -20.89
CA ALA A 467 -21.10 -3.18 -21.18
C ALA A 467 -19.70 -3.46 -21.72
N VAL A 468 -19.04 -4.53 -21.25
CA VAL A 468 -17.74 -4.99 -21.80
C VAL A 468 -17.95 -5.53 -23.21
N ASP A 469 -19.05 -6.28 -23.45
CA ASP A 469 -19.40 -6.75 -24.79
C ASP A 469 -19.76 -5.59 -25.74
N ALA A 470 -20.31 -4.48 -25.24
CA ALA A 470 -20.58 -3.28 -26.03
C ALA A 470 -19.31 -2.47 -26.36
N GLU A 471 -18.34 -2.40 -25.47
CA GLU A 471 -17.03 -1.77 -25.72
C GLU A 471 -16.16 -2.62 -26.66
N GLU A 472 -16.17 -3.96 -26.49
CA GLU A 472 -15.44 -4.88 -27.36
C GLU A 472 -16.02 -4.88 -28.79
N ASN A 473 -17.35 -4.82 -28.95
CA ASN A 473 -18.03 -4.69 -30.22
C ASN A 473 -17.87 -3.29 -30.86
N ALA A 474 -17.65 -2.24 -30.06
CA ALA A 474 -17.38 -0.89 -30.57
C ALA A 474 -15.89 -0.71 -30.98
N ALA A 475 -14.98 -1.53 -30.41
CA ALA A 475 -13.56 -1.51 -30.74
C ALA A 475 -13.20 -2.37 -31.95
N ASP A 476 -14.11 -3.24 -32.42
CA ASP A 476 -13.90 -4.11 -33.61
C ASP A 476 -14.81 -3.68 -34.76
N PRO A 477 -14.40 -2.70 -35.63
CA PRO A 477 -15.21 -2.16 -36.70
C PRO A 477 -15.36 -3.12 -37.91
N VAL A 478 -14.85 -4.36 -37.82
CA VAL A 478 -14.84 -5.31 -38.97
C VAL A 478 -16.17 -6.06 -39.15
N ASN A 479 -17.09 -6.03 -38.17
CA ASN A 479 -18.35 -6.77 -38.22
C ASN A 479 -19.61 -5.88 -38.40
N ALA A 480 -19.46 -4.65 -38.88
CA ALA A 480 -20.61 -3.76 -39.10
C ALA A 480 -21.22 -3.87 -40.53
N ASP A 481 -20.70 -4.69 -41.41
CA ASP A 481 -21.21 -4.92 -42.77
C ASP A 481 -21.27 -6.43 -43.09
N VAL A 482 -22.26 -7.14 -42.56
CA VAL A 482 -22.85 -8.35 -43.18
C VAL A 482 -24.36 -8.37 -42.91
#